data_7f44219ef03539c3bb2ddc157c7b55ce
#
_entry.id   7f44219ef03539c3bb2ddc157c7b55ce
#
_cell.length_a   1.000
_cell.length_b   1.000
_cell.length_c   1.000
_cell.angle_alpha   90.00
_cell.angle_beta   90.00
_cell.angle_gamma   90.00
#
_symmetry.space_group_name_H-M   'P 1'
#
loop_
_entity.id
_entity.type
_entity.pdbx_description
1 polymer ?
#
loop_
_entity_poly.entity_id
_entity_poly.type
_entity_poly.pdbx_seq_one_letter_code
_entity_poly.pdbx_strand_id
1 'polypeptide(L)'
;MLVQIRALTEKGCVREHNEDRVLIGTTVLREGLHEETLELAGDTRYVIAIADGMGGHQAGEVAAEMVLLMLSDKVYSLRPGLSAGELEQEMGEWAQTAHLRLLEEGEKDPQKRGMGTTLAGVLLYEGRIYYVSAGDSRIYRLRGGVMTPVNEEHALESGVLLNSVGGGPTVFLEFGEIRVFEGDILLLCSDGLTRMLSEDEIESLLSFDPHSLERLVFRTVERGGYDNISAIWVHVG
;
A
#
# COMPACT_ATOMS: atom_id res chain seq x y z
N MET A 1 8.31 -21.12 1.63
CA MET A 1 7.45 -20.51 0.60
C MET A 1 8.25 -19.37 0.00
N LEU A 2 8.42 -19.37 -1.31
CA LEU A 2 9.14 -18.31 -2.04
C LEU A 2 8.14 -17.19 -2.38
N VAL A 3 8.55 -15.93 -2.23
CA VAL A 3 7.72 -14.78 -2.61
C VAL A 3 8.53 -13.90 -3.53
N GLN A 4 7.99 -13.64 -4.72
CA GLN A 4 8.56 -12.71 -5.68
C GLN A 4 7.79 -11.40 -5.61
N ILE A 5 8.50 -10.30 -5.52
CA ILE A 5 7.94 -8.95 -5.40
C ILE A 5 8.47 -8.12 -6.55
N ARG A 6 7.56 -7.41 -7.21
CA ARG A 6 7.88 -6.38 -8.19
C ARG A 6 7.04 -5.15 -7.90
N ALA A 7 7.66 -4.01 -7.76
CA ALA A 7 7.02 -2.76 -7.41
C ALA A 7 7.39 -1.66 -8.39
N LEU A 8 6.43 -0.85 -8.77
CA LEU A 8 6.63 0.28 -9.65
C LEU A 8 5.85 1.47 -9.10
N THR A 9 6.49 2.64 -9.08
CA THR A 9 5.84 3.91 -8.79
C THR A 9 6.32 4.97 -9.76
N GLU A 10 5.40 5.77 -10.28
CA GLU A 10 5.70 6.85 -11.21
C GLU A 10 4.74 8.03 -11.03
N LYS A 11 5.22 9.18 -11.44
CA LYS A 11 4.50 10.46 -11.31
C LYS A 11 3.21 10.53 -12.15
N GLY A 12 3.11 9.76 -13.22
CA GLY A 12 2.07 9.92 -14.23
C GLY A 12 2.37 11.08 -15.19
N CYS A 13 1.34 11.48 -15.98
CA CYS A 13 1.51 12.45 -17.06
C CYS A 13 1.15 13.89 -16.66
N VAL A 14 0.38 14.09 -15.60
CA VAL A 14 -0.25 15.39 -15.28
C VAL A 14 0.32 16.00 -13.99
N ARG A 15 0.60 15.19 -12.99
CA ARG A 15 1.13 15.67 -11.71
C ARG A 15 2.55 16.22 -11.85
N GLU A 16 2.90 17.23 -11.07
CA GLU A 16 4.25 17.81 -11.04
C GLU A 16 5.21 16.98 -10.18
N HIS A 17 4.68 16.36 -9.11
CA HIS A 17 5.42 15.54 -8.16
C HIS A 17 4.76 14.17 -8.00
N ASN A 18 5.54 13.19 -7.55
CA ASN A 18 5.01 11.91 -7.11
C ASN A 18 4.83 11.96 -5.58
N GLU A 19 3.58 12.01 -5.12
CA GLU A 19 3.23 11.98 -3.69
C GLU A 19 3.02 10.56 -3.18
N ASP A 20 2.93 9.58 -4.08
CA ASP A 20 2.94 8.17 -3.73
C ASP A 20 4.30 7.72 -3.21
N ARG A 21 4.27 6.79 -2.28
CA ARG A 21 5.46 6.05 -1.80
C ARG A 21 5.17 4.57 -1.75
N VAL A 22 6.19 3.79 -2.07
CA VAL A 22 6.13 2.32 -1.99
C VAL A 22 7.18 1.84 -1.01
N LEU A 23 6.79 0.96 -0.09
CA LEU A 23 7.67 0.32 0.88
C LEU A 23 7.90 -1.13 0.48
N ILE A 24 9.16 -1.54 0.39
CA ILE A 24 9.58 -2.93 0.23
C ILE A 24 10.59 -3.22 1.33
N GLY A 25 10.15 -3.97 2.35
CA GLY A 25 10.97 -4.22 3.54
C GLY A 25 11.30 -2.94 4.30
N THR A 26 12.54 -2.48 4.18
CA THR A 26 13.03 -1.23 4.78
C THR A 26 13.31 -0.14 3.74
N THR A 27 13.09 -0.45 2.45
CA THR A 27 13.38 0.46 1.35
C THR A 27 12.12 1.21 0.94
N VAL A 28 12.16 2.54 0.97
CA VAL A 28 11.11 3.39 0.41
C VAL A 28 11.48 3.78 -1.01
N LEU A 29 10.66 3.36 -1.97
CA LEU A 29 10.75 3.73 -3.37
C LEU A 29 9.93 5.00 -3.61
N ARG A 30 10.55 6.01 -4.21
CA ARG A 30 9.92 7.29 -4.54
C ARG A 30 9.57 7.40 -6.01
N GLU A 31 10.28 6.66 -6.87
CA GLU A 31 10.07 6.56 -8.31
C GLU A 31 10.84 5.37 -8.88
N GLY A 32 10.31 4.76 -9.94
CA GLY A 32 10.95 3.67 -10.68
C GLY A 32 10.49 2.28 -10.28
N LEU A 33 11.31 1.31 -10.63
CA LEU A 33 11.06 -0.12 -10.47
C LEU A 33 11.97 -0.71 -9.40
N HIS A 34 11.41 -1.61 -8.58
CA HIS A 34 12.15 -2.45 -7.64
C HIS A 34 11.71 -3.91 -7.78
N GLU A 35 12.67 -4.82 -7.67
CA GLU A 35 12.44 -6.26 -7.70
C GLU A 35 13.15 -6.93 -6.54
N GLU A 36 12.47 -7.85 -5.88
CA GLU A 36 13.03 -8.64 -4.80
C GLU A 36 12.40 -10.03 -4.76
N THR A 37 13.18 -11.00 -4.32
CA THR A 37 12.70 -12.36 -4.04
C THR A 37 13.12 -12.73 -2.64
N LEU A 38 12.18 -13.18 -1.83
CA LEU A 38 12.44 -13.59 -0.45
C LEU A 38 11.84 -14.96 -0.15
N GLU A 39 12.46 -15.66 0.78
CA GLU A 39 11.95 -16.91 1.32
C GLU A 39 11.23 -16.62 2.65
N LEU A 40 9.95 -17.01 2.72
CA LEU A 40 9.19 -16.93 3.95
C LEU A 40 9.60 -18.07 4.88
N ALA A 41 10.36 -17.75 5.91
CA ALA A 41 10.67 -18.64 7.03
C ALA A 41 9.68 -18.44 8.19
N GLY A 42 9.70 -19.35 9.17
CA GLY A 42 8.79 -19.30 10.32
C GLY A 42 9.01 -18.09 11.26
N ASP A 43 10.12 -17.37 11.12
CA ASP A 43 10.47 -16.18 11.88
C ASP A 43 10.44 -14.88 11.04
N THR A 44 9.98 -14.96 9.79
CA THR A 44 9.93 -13.84 8.86
C THR A 44 9.04 -12.73 9.42
N ARG A 45 9.58 -11.50 9.42
CA ARG A 45 8.86 -10.24 9.59
C ARG A 45 9.24 -9.36 8.41
N TYR A 46 8.28 -9.06 7.59
CA TYR A 46 8.50 -8.28 6.38
C TYR A 46 7.24 -7.50 6.03
N VAL A 47 7.39 -6.37 5.37
CA VAL A 47 6.27 -5.52 5.00
C VAL A 47 6.44 -4.96 3.60
N ILE A 48 5.36 -4.94 2.87
CA ILE A 48 5.20 -4.28 1.57
C ILE A 48 3.98 -3.37 1.67
N ALA A 49 4.09 -2.13 1.23
CA ALA A 49 2.97 -1.21 1.31
C ALA A 49 3.04 -0.09 0.28
N ILE A 50 1.88 0.48 -0.02
CA ILE A 50 1.71 1.72 -0.78
C ILE A 50 1.05 2.73 0.14
N ALA A 51 1.48 3.97 0.02
CA ALA A 51 0.90 5.13 0.65
C ALA A 51 0.76 6.24 -0.40
N ASP A 52 -0.47 6.68 -0.64
CA ASP A 52 -0.82 7.80 -1.50
C ASP A 52 -0.95 9.05 -0.63
N GLY A 53 -0.03 9.98 -0.82
CA GLY A 53 0.09 11.17 0.00
C GLY A 53 -0.86 12.27 -0.44
N MET A 54 -1.52 12.92 0.52
CA MET A 54 -2.39 14.05 0.28
C MET A 54 -2.01 15.25 1.13
N GLY A 55 -2.18 16.45 0.57
CA GLY A 55 -1.90 17.71 1.24
C GLY A 55 -1.49 18.79 0.25
N GLY A 56 -1.43 20.04 0.73
CA GLY A 56 -0.93 21.14 -0.10
C GLY A 56 0.60 21.11 -0.26
N HIS A 57 1.10 21.52 -1.42
CA HIS A 57 2.53 21.57 -1.73
C HIS A 57 3.20 20.18 -1.68
N GLN A 58 4.27 20.02 -0.93
CA GLN A 58 5.03 18.77 -0.77
C GLN A 58 4.62 17.98 0.49
N ALA A 59 3.48 18.30 1.09
CA ALA A 59 3.08 17.71 2.36
C ALA A 59 2.63 16.24 2.23
N GLY A 60 2.02 15.88 1.09
CA GLY A 60 1.56 14.51 0.81
C GLY A 60 2.72 13.51 0.78
N GLU A 61 3.78 13.81 0.03
CA GLU A 61 4.95 12.93 -0.06
C GLU A 61 5.65 12.71 1.29
N VAL A 62 5.66 13.76 2.15
CA VAL A 62 6.22 13.66 3.51
C VAL A 62 5.35 12.75 4.38
N ALA A 63 4.02 12.91 4.31
CA ALA A 63 3.10 12.07 5.06
C ALA A 63 3.22 10.60 4.66
N ALA A 64 3.21 10.29 3.37
CA ALA A 64 3.36 8.95 2.83
C ALA A 64 4.67 8.30 3.28
N GLU A 65 5.79 9.01 3.15
CA GLU A 65 7.10 8.50 3.56
C GLU A 65 7.19 8.26 5.07
N MET A 66 6.69 9.18 5.89
CA MET A 66 6.69 9.05 7.34
C MET A 66 5.90 7.82 7.80
N VAL A 67 4.69 7.63 7.27
CA VAL A 67 3.84 6.48 7.64
C VAL A 67 4.49 5.16 7.25
N LEU A 68 5.06 5.06 6.06
CA LEU A 68 5.73 3.84 5.60
C LEU A 68 6.99 3.51 6.41
N LEU A 69 7.81 4.49 6.76
CA LEU A 69 8.97 4.28 7.63
C LEU A 69 8.54 3.83 9.03
N MET A 70 7.52 4.48 9.61
CA MET A 70 6.97 4.07 10.90
C MET A 70 6.35 2.66 10.85
N LEU A 71 5.74 2.27 9.72
CA LEU A 71 5.21 0.93 9.51
C LEU A 71 6.33 -0.10 9.47
N SER A 72 7.39 0.18 8.72
CA SER A 72 8.58 -0.66 8.66
C SER A 72 9.16 -0.89 10.05
N ASP A 73 9.46 0.19 10.79
CA ASP A 73 10.01 0.11 12.15
C ASP A 73 9.10 -0.71 13.07
N LYS A 74 7.78 -0.52 12.98
CA LYS A 74 6.80 -1.28 13.78
C LYS A 74 6.88 -2.76 13.46
N VAL A 75 6.81 -3.15 12.18
CA VAL A 75 6.79 -4.57 11.78
C VAL A 75 8.06 -5.30 12.20
N TYR A 76 9.22 -4.68 11.99
CA TYR A 76 10.49 -5.28 12.41
C TYR A 76 10.70 -5.33 13.94
N SER A 77 9.98 -4.49 14.69
CA SER A 77 10.01 -4.50 16.18
C SER A 77 9.00 -5.45 16.83
N LEU A 78 8.09 -6.05 16.05
CA LEU A 78 7.09 -6.99 16.58
C LEU A 78 7.78 -8.17 17.29
N ARG A 79 7.33 -8.48 18.51
CA ARG A 79 7.80 -9.66 19.23
C ARG A 79 7.34 -10.95 18.54
N PRO A 80 8.06 -12.07 18.67
CA PRO A 80 7.61 -13.34 18.14
C PRO A 80 6.37 -13.88 18.89
N GLY A 81 5.60 -14.73 18.20
CA GLY A 81 4.51 -15.49 18.80
C GLY A 81 3.25 -14.69 19.11
N LEU A 82 3.03 -13.55 18.43
CA LEU A 82 1.75 -12.82 18.54
C LEU A 82 0.63 -13.64 17.89
N SER A 83 -0.48 -13.76 18.59
CA SER A 83 -1.74 -14.20 17.98
C SER A 83 -2.26 -13.16 16.99
N ALA A 84 -3.17 -13.56 16.09
CA ALA A 84 -3.78 -12.63 15.14
C ALA A 84 -4.46 -11.43 15.84
N GLY A 85 -5.16 -11.67 16.96
CA GLY A 85 -5.81 -10.60 17.72
C GLY A 85 -4.82 -9.66 18.42
N GLU A 86 -3.68 -10.18 18.94
CA GLU A 86 -2.62 -9.33 19.49
C GLU A 86 -1.95 -8.52 18.40
N LEU A 87 -1.73 -9.10 17.21
CA LEU A 87 -1.15 -8.40 16.07
C LEU A 87 -2.08 -7.29 15.58
N GLU A 88 -3.39 -7.56 15.50
CA GLU A 88 -4.41 -6.55 15.17
C GLU A 88 -4.37 -5.38 16.15
N GLN A 89 -4.32 -5.66 17.46
CA GLN A 89 -4.22 -4.64 18.50
C GLN A 89 -2.93 -3.80 18.33
N GLU A 90 -1.77 -4.45 18.18
CA GLU A 90 -0.47 -3.80 17.99
C GLU A 90 -0.46 -2.88 16.76
N MET A 91 -1.10 -3.32 15.65
CA MET A 91 -1.20 -2.53 14.43
C MET A 91 -2.21 -1.38 14.56
N GLY A 92 -3.32 -1.60 15.26
CA GLY A 92 -4.28 -0.54 15.57
C GLY A 92 -3.68 0.57 16.44
N GLU A 93 -2.94 0.22 17.50
CA GLU A 93 -2.23 1.18 18.35
C GLU A 93 -1.13 1.94 17.59
N TRP A 94 -0.42 1.24 16.68
CA TRP A 94 0.52 1.86 15.78
C TRP A 94 -0.16 2.89 14.88
N ALA A 95 -1.30 2.55 14.27
CA ALA A 95 -2.01 3.46 13.37
C ALA A 95 -2.45 4.75 14.07
N GLN A 96 -2.95 4.65 15.31
CA GLN A 96 -3.27 5.82 16.12
C GLN A 96 -2.02 6.68 16.39
N THR A 97 -0.89 6.05 16.71
CA THR A 97 0.38 6.74 16.94
C THR A 97 0.86 7.45 15.68
N ALA A 98 0.82 6.78 14.54
CA ALA A 98 1.21 7.37 13.25
C ALA A 98 0.30 8.56 12.88
N HIS A 99 -1.00 8.41 13.07
CA HIS A 99 -1.97 9.47 12.85
C HIS A 99 -1.68 10.73 13.69
N LEU A 100 -1.51 10.56 14.99
CA LEU A 100 -1.20 11.66 15.90
C LEU A 100 0.13 12.33 15.52
N ARG A 101 1.11 11.54 15.11
CA ARG A 101 2.41 12.07 14.69
C ARG A 101 2.32 12.97 13.46
N LEU A 102 1.50 12.61 12.47
CA LEU A 102 1.26 13.48 11.30
C LEU A 102 0.55 14.76 11.69
N LEU A 103 -0.44 14.71 12.58
CA LEU A 103 -1.12 15.89 13.09
C LEU A 103 -0.15 16.84 13.81
N GLU A 104 0.70 16.30 14.69
CA GLU A 104 1.73 17.07 15.40
C GLU A 104 2.72 17.76 14.44
N GLU A 105 3.16 17.07 13.39
CA GLU A 105 4.06 17.67 12.40
C GLU A 105 3.35 18.78 11.59
N GLY A 106 2.06 18.60 11.27
CA GLY A 106 1.25 19.64 10.62
C GLY A 106 0.98 20.85 11.51
N GLU A 107 0.99 20.70 12.85
CA GLU A 107 0.88 21.83 13.80
C GLU A 107 2.20 22.63 13.89
N LYS A 108 3.35 21.94 13.81
CA LYS A 108 4.68 22.58 13.87
C LYS A 108 5.03 23.35 12.60
N ASP A 109 4.58 22.87 11.45
CA ASP A 109 4.92 23.43 10.15
C ASP A 109 3.63 23.75 9.36
N PRO A 110 3.30 25.04 9.19
CA PRO A 110 2.10 25.46 8.45
C PRO A 110 2.04 24.93 7.00
N GLN A 111 3.18 24.59 6.37
CA GLN A 111 3.23 24.03 5.02
C GLN A 111 2.80 22.56 5.00
N LYS A 112 2.83 21.88 6.14
CA LYS A 112 2.40 20.48 6.33
C LYS A 112 1.00 20.36 6.93
N ARG A 113 0.33 21.47 7.15
CA ARG A 113 -0.98 21.46 7.80
C ARG A 113 -2.01 20.69 6.99
N GLY A 114 -2.65 19.72 7.64
CA GLY A 114 -3.65 18.86 7.01
C GLY A 114 -3.05 17.79 6.08
N MET A 115 -1.74 17.52 6.19
CA MET A 115 -1.14 16.41 5.49
C MET A 115 -1.71 15.08 5.98
N GLY A 116 -1.81 14.14 5.08
CA GLY A 116 -2.26 12.79 5.37
C GLY A 116 -1.86 11.84 4.25
N THR A 117 -2.18 10.59 4.42
CA THR A 117 -1.90 9.58 3.41
C THR A 117 -2.86 8.40 3.54
N THR A 118 -3.11 7.72 2.43
CA THR A 118 -3.70 6.38 2.45
C THR A 118 -2.66 5.37 2.93
N LEU A 119 -3.09 4.16 3.17
CA LEU A 119 -2.24 3.01 3.43
C LEU A 119 -2.89 1.75 2.87
N ALA A 120 -2.18 1.01 2.05
CA ALA A 120 -2.50 -0.36 1.68
C ALA A 120 -1.22 -1.20 1.84
N GLY A 121 -1.21 -2.12 2.80
CA GLY A 121 -0.01 -2.87 3.15
C GLY A 121 -0.27 -4.35 3.39
N VAL A 122 0.74 -5.15 3.11
CA VAL A 122 0.80 -6.59 3.38
C VAL A 122 1.96 -6.88 4.32
N LEU A 123 1.66 -7.53 5.43
CA LEU A 123 2.62 -7.92 6.45
C LEU A 123 2.85 -9.43 6.37
N LEU A 124 4.10 -9.83 6.24
CA LEU A 124 4.52 -11.22 6.34
C LEU A 124 5.03 -11.42 7.78
N TYR A 125 4.29 -12.16 8.56
CA TYR A 125 4.59 -12.38 9.97
C TYR A 125 4.48 -13.87 10.29
N GLU A 126 5.62 -14.47 10.65
CA GLU A 126 5.73 -15.87 11.09
C GLU A 126 5.03 -16.88 10.17
N GLY A 127 5.28 -16.76 8.85
CA GLY A 127 4.75 -17.68 7.84
C GLY A 127 3.28 -17.42 7.47
N ARG A 128 2.67 -16.36 8.01
CA ARG A 128 1.33 -15.90 7.64
C ARG A 128 1.39 -14.55 6.94
N ILE A 129 0.33 -14.25 6.21
CA ILE A 129 0.19 -12.97 5.52
C ILE A 129 -1.03 -12.25 6.07
N TYR A 130 -0.81 -11.00 6.49
CA TYR A 130 -1.86 -10.11 6.96
C TYR A 130 -1.91 -8.86 6.09
N TYR A 131 -3.00 -8.15 6.11
CA TYR A 131 -3.11 -6.85 5.47
C TYR A 131 -3.52 -5.76 6.46
N VAL A 132 -3.16 -4.54 6.11
CA VAL A 132 -3.58 -3.31 6.76
C VAL A 132 -4.05 -2.33 5.70
N SER A 133 -5.13 -1.61 5.97
CA SER A 133 -5.65 -0.62 5.03
C SER A 133 -6.28 0.58 5.74
N ALA A 134 -6.05 1.77 5.16
CA ALA A 134 -6.75 3.00 5.50
C ALA A 134 -6.77 3.91 4.26
N GLY A 135 -7.93 4.15 3.69
CA GLY A 135 -8.10 4.96 2.48
C GLY A 135 -8.67 4.18 1.30
N ASP A 136 -8.38 4.63 0.09
CA ASP A 136 -8.89 4.09 -1.17
C ASP A 136 -7.84 3.35 -2.02
N SER A 137 -6.60 3.25 -1.54
CA SER A 137 -5.62 2.33 -2.12
C SER A 137 -6.08 0.88 -1.95
N ARG A 138 -5.86 0.04 -2.98
CA ARG A 138 -6.49 -1.29 -3.07
C ARG A 138 -5.50 -2.42 -2.93
N ILE A 139 -5.98 -3.51 -2.38
CA ILE A 139 -5.30 -4.81 -2.33
C ILE A 139 -6.22 -5.83 -2.99
N TYR A 140 -5.71 -6.50 -4.03
CA TYR A 140 -6.42 -7.57 -4.72
C TYR A 140 -5.66 -8.88 -4.61
N ARG A 141 -6.39 -9.99 -4.67
CA ARG A 141 -5.82 -11.33 -4.84
C ARG A 141 -6.34 -11.94 -6.12
N LEU A 142 -5.41 -12.35 -7.00
CA LEU A 142 -5.72 -13.15 -8.20
C LEU A 142 -5.42 -14.61 -7.89
N ARG A 143 -6.44 -15.46 -8.02
CA ARG A 143 -6.36 -16.91 -7.87
C ARG A 143 -7.13 -17.62 -8.96
N GLY A 144 -6.45 -18.52 -9.71
CA GLY A 144 -7.12 -19.26 -10.77
C GLY A 144 -7.73 -18.40 -11.87
N GLY A 145 -7.18 -17.19 -12.10
CA GLY A 145 -7.67 -16.24 -13.09
C GLY A 145 -8.83 -15.36 -12.60
N VAL A 146 -9.21 -15.45 -11.32
CA VAL A 146 -10.26 -14.62 -10.73
C VAL A 146 -9.65 -13.65 -9.72
N MET A 147 -9.86 -12.36 -9.93
CA MET A 147 -9.43 -11.30 -9.03
C MET A 147 -10.52 -10.99 -7.99
N THR A 148 -10.12 -10.87 -6.74
CA THR A 148 -11.02 -10.50 -5.64
C THR A 148 -10.39 -9.40 -4.81
N PRO A 149 -11.16 -8.35 -4.40
CA PRO A 149 -10.66 -7.37 -3.46
C PRO A 149 -10.42 -8.01 -2.08
N VAL A 150 -9.37 -7.55 -1.41
CA VAL A 150 -8.98 -8.01 -0.06
C VAL A 150 -9.43 -7.00 0.99
N ASN A 151 -9.27 -5.70 0.70
CA ASN A 151 -9.65 -4.60 1.59
C ASN A 151 -10.89 -3.87 1.06
N GLU A 152 -11.56 -3.16 1.95
CA GLU A 152 -12.63 -2.22 1.60
C GLU A 152 -12.05 -0.86 1.16
N GLU A 153 -12.81 -0.15 0.35
CA GLU A 153 -12.47 1.22 -0.06
C GLU A 153 -13.11 2.22 0.90
N HIS A 154 -12.30 3.04 1.55
CA HIS A 154 -12.78 4.04 2.50
C HIS A 154 -12.92 5.41 1.84
N ALA A 155 -13.65 5.46 0.73
CA ALA A 155 -13.97 6.70 0.00
C ALA A 155 -15.44 6.74 -0.43
N LEU A 156 -15.93 7.93 -0.68
CA LEU A 156 -17.22 8.12 -1.36
C LEU A 156 -17.04 7.97 -2.88
N GLU A 157 -18.12 7.68 -3.61
CA GLU A 157 -18.12 7.68 -5.08
C GLU A 157 -17.57 8.98 -5.70
N SER A 158 -17.64 10.08 -4.96
CA SER A 158 -17.04 11.38 -5.35
C SER A 158 -15.52 11.43 -5.25
N GLY A 159 -14.86 10.40 -4.71
CA GLY A 159 -13.42 10.36 -4.44
C GLY A 159 -13.02 11.06 -3.14
N VAL A 160 -13.97 11.47 -2.31
CA VAL A 160 -13.65 12.04 -1.00
C VAL A 160 -13.32 10.92 -0.02
N LEU A 161 -12.09 10.93 0.52
CA LEU A 161 -11.65 9.96 1.52
C LEU A 161 -12.45 10.09 2.82
N LEU A 162 -12.94 8.97 3.31
CA LEU A 162 -13.62 8.85 4.61
C LEU A 162 -12.65 8.47 5.73
N ASN A 163 -11.48 7.94 5.38
CA ASN A 163 -10.49 7.44 6.31
C ASN A 163 -9.09 7.59 5.71
N SER A 164 -8.14 8.02 6.54
CA SER A 164 -6.73 8.17 6.15
C SER A 164 -5.86 8.38 7.38
N VAL A 165 -4.57 8.18 7.28
CA VAL A 165 -3.61 8.50 8.34
C VAL A 165 -3.26 9.99 8.25
N GLY A 166 -3.57 10.78 9.26
CA GLY A 166 -3.25 12.23 9.36
C GLY A 166 -4.31 13.17 8.77
N GLY A 167 -5.06 12.77 7.74
CA GLY A 167 -5.95 13.65 6.97
C GLY A 167 -7.30 14.00 7.62
N GLY A 168 -7.62 13.43 8.77
CA GLY A 168 -8.90 13.62 9.46
C GLY A 168 -8.75 13.69 10.98
N PRO A 169 -9.86 13.72 11.74
CA PRO A 169 -9.82 13.75 13.20
C PRO A 169 -9.45 12.40 13.84
N THR A 170 -9.69 11.30 13.14
CA THR A 170 -9.44 9.92 13.61
C THR A 170 -8.99 9.06 12.45
N VAL A 171 -8.33 7.94 12.76
CA VAL A 171 -8.00 6.89 11.79
C VAL A 171 -8.61 5.57 12.26
N PHE A 172 -9.11 4.79 11.32
CA PHE A 172 -9.47 3.38 11.49
C PHE A 172 -8.53 2.54 10.63
N LEU A 173 -7.88 1.55 11.24
CA LEU A 173 -7.06 0.60 10.50
C LEU A 173 -7.86 -0.67 10.25
N GLU A 174 -8.19 -0.95 9.01
CA GLU A 174 -8.67 -2.27 8.60
C GLU A 174 -7.52 -3.26 8.68
N PHE A 175 -7.77 -4.41 9.28
CA PHE A 175 -6.78 -5.47 9.49
C PHE A 175 -7.40 -6.83 9.24
N GLY A 176 -6.65 -7.74 8.62
CA GLY A 176 -7.11 -9.12 8.43
C GLY A 176 -6.01 -10.05 7.94
N GLU A 177 -6.30 -11.36 7.96
CA GLU A 177 -5.40 -12.40 7.44
C GLU A 177 -5.75 -12.72 5.98
N ILE A 178 -4.74 -12.76 5.11
CA ILE A 178 -4.87 -13.22 3.73
C ILE A 178 -4.42 -14.69 3.67
N ARG A 179 -5.36 -15.59 3.44
CA ARG A 179 -5.01 -16.99 3.18
C ARG A 179 -4.54 -17.12 1.74
N VAL A 180 -3.25 -17.32 1.58
CA VAL A 180 -2.62 -17.53 0.27
C VAL A 180 -2.29 -18.98 0.02
N PHE A 181 -2.23 -19.35 -1.26
CA PHE A 181 -1.73 -20.63 -1.75
C PHE A 181 -0.67 -20.39 -2.83
N GLU A 182 0.12 -21.42 -3.08
CA GLU A 182 1.06 -21.42 -4.21
C GLU A 182 0.34 -21.06 -5.52
N GLY A 183 0.89 -20.12 -6.26
CA GLY A 183 0.30 -19.58 -7.48
C GLY A 183 -0.66 -18.39 -7.28
N ASP A 184 -0.88 -17.92 -6.05
CA ASP A 184 -1.62 -16.67 -5.85
C ASP A 184 -0.77 -15.45 -6.23
N ILE A 185 -1.43 -14.43 -6.74
CA ILE A 185 -0.84 -13.10 -6.93
C ILE A 185 -1.61 -12.10 -6.06
N LEU A 186 -0.88 -11.29 -5.30
CA LEU A 186 -1.44 -10.09 -4.69
C LEU A 186 -1.04 -8.87 -5.53
N LEU A 187 -1.99 -7.98 -5.77
CA LEU A 187 -1.76 -6.67 -6.36
C LEU A 187 -2.15 -5.61 -5.34
N LEU A 188 -1.19 -4.75 -4.98
CA LEU A 188 -1.47 -3.52 -4.24
C LEU A 188 -1.38 -2.37 -5.23
N CYS A 189 -2.27 -1.39 -5.16
CA CYS A 189 -2.20 -0.23 -6.05
C CYS A 189 -2.82 1.02 -5.43
N SER A 190 -2.33 2.20 -5.82
CA SER A 190 -2.97 3.49 -5.55
C SER A 190 -4.17 3.70 -6.49
N ASP A 191 -4.98 4.69 -6.17
CA ASP A 191 -6.18 5.05 -6.92
C ASP A 191 -5.87 5.53 -8.35
N GLY A 192 -4.67 6.06 -8.59
CA GLY A 192 -4.21 6.44 -9.92
C GLY A 192 -4.26 5.29 -10.93
N LEU A 193 -4.19 4.03 -10.49
CA LEU A 193 -4.40 2.86 -11.34
C LEU A 193 -5.89 2.53 -11.48
N THR A 194 -6.62 2.42 -10.37
CA THR A 194 -8.03 1.95 -10.37
C THR A 194 -9.01 2.98 -10.91
N ARG A 195 -8.68 4.27 -10.91
CA ARG A 195 -9.47 5.29 -11.59
C ARG A 195 -9.35 5.25 -13.11
N MET A 196 -8.27 4.67 -13.63
CA MET A 196 -8.02 4.59 -15.07
C MET A 196 -8.41 3.24 -15.67
N LEU A 197 -8.33 2.17 -14.89
CA LEU A 197 -8.63 0.80 -15.32
C LEU A 197 -9.75 0.21 -14.46
N SER A 198 -10.74 -0.41 -15.11
CA SER A 198 -11.75 -1.19 -14.40
C SER A 198 -11.14 -2.46 -13.80
N GLU A 199 -11.80 -3.04 -12.80
CA GLU A 199 -11.36 -4.32 -12.19
C GLU A 199 -11.25 -5.44 -13.22
N ASP A 200 -12.18 -5.54 -14.18
CA ASP A 200 -12.13 -6.54 -15.26
C ASP A 200 -10.90 -6.36 -16.16
N GLU A 201 -10.49 -5.11 -16.41
CA GLU A 201 -9.28 -4.82 -17.20
C GLU A 201 -8.02 -5.15 -16.42
N ILE A 202 -7.98 -4.82 -15.12
CA ILE A 202 -6.87 -5.18 -14.24
C ILE A 202 -6.73 -6.71 -14.19
N GLU A 203 -7.83 -7.43 -13.96
CA GLU A 203 -7.86 -8.89 -13.95
C GLU A 203 -7.32 -9.48 -15.26
N SER A 204 -7.74 -8.95 -16.39
CA SER A 204 -7.32 -9.45 -17.72
C SER A 204 -5.83 -9.24 -18.03
N LEU A 205 -5.22 -8.20 -17.46
CA LEU A 205 -3.82 -7.85 -17.68
C LEU A 205 -2.89 -8.50 -16.65
N LEU A 206 -3.39 -8.75 -15.43
CA LEU A 206 -2.61 -9.32 -14.33
C LEU A 206 -2.36 -10.82 -14.59
N SER A 207 -1.14 -11.25 -14.44
CA SER A 207 -0.74 -12.66 -14.69
C SER A 207 0.50 -13.05 -13.89
N PHE A 208 0.91 -14.33 -13.98
CA PHE A 208 2.14 -14.86 -13.39
C PHE A 208 3.42 -14.25 -14.00
N ASP A 209 3.34 -13.66 -15.19
CA ASP A 209 4.43 -12.91 -15.75
C ASP A 209 4.60 -11.59 -14.95
N PRO A 210 5.74 -11.38 -14.26
CA PRO A 210 5.96 -10.17 -13.45
C PRO A 210 5.89 -8.89 -14.28
N HIS A 211 6.13 -8.96 -15.61
CA HIS A 211 5.95 -7.81 -16.50
C HIS A 211 4.46 -7.43 -16.72
N SER A 212 3.52 -8.19 -16.14
CA SER A 212 2.11 -7.75 -16.10
C SER A 212 1.93 -6.44 -15.34
N LEU A 213 2.80 -6.15 -14.37
CA LEU A 213 2.80 -4.90 -13.63
C LEU A 213 3.07 -3.70 -14.55
N GLU A 214 4.11 -3.77 -15.40
CA GLU A 214 4.42 -2.68 -16.32
C GLU A 214 3.34 -2.53 -17.39
N ARG A 215 2.68 -3.63 -17.81
CA ARG A 215 1.55 -3.55 -18.72
C ARG A 215 0.36 -2.79 -18.11
N LEU A 216 0.06 -3.03 -16.83
CA LEU A 216 -0.95 -2.29 -16.09
C LEU A 216 -0.62 -0.80 -16.02
N VAL A 217 0.58 -0.45 -15.61
CA VAL A 217 1.03 0.94 -15.51
C VAL A 217 1.05 1.61 -16.88
N PHE A 218 1.60 0.96 -17.90
CA PHE A 218 1.61 1.47 -19.27
C PHE A 218 0.18 1.75 -19.77
N ARG A 219 -0.75 0.82 -19.52
CA ARG A 219 -2.15 1.00 -19.91
C ARG A 219 -2.83 2.18 -19.20
N THR A 220 -2.47 2.40 -17.93
CA THR A 220 -2.93 3.55 -17.15
C THR A 220 -2.42 4.86 -17.75
N VAL A 221 -1.15 4.91 -18.13
CA VAL A 221 -0.51 6.06 -18.79
C VAL A 221 -1.15 6.34 -20.15
N GLU A 222 -1.41 5.29 -20.98
CA GLU A 222 -2.10 5.45 -22.27
C GLU A 222 -3.50 6.07 -22.13
N ARG A 223 -4.15 5.88 -20.97
CA ARG A 223 -5.46 6.48 -20.67
C ARG A 223 -5.38 7.89 -20.08
N GLY A 224 -4.19 8.42 -19.99
CA GLY A 224 -3.97 9.82 -19.59
C GLY A 224 -3.08 9.99 -18.38
N GLY A 225 -2.91 8.95 -17.51
CA GLY A 225 -2.03 9.02 -16.35
C GLY A 225 -2.26 10.26 -15.51
N TYR A 226 -3.50 10.56 -15.15
CA TYR A 226 -3.89 11.84 -14.52
C TYR A 226 -3.38 11.99 -13.08
N ASP A 227 -3.06 10.88 -12.44
CA ASP A 227 -2.52 10.87 -11.07
C ASP A 227 -1.19 10.13 -11.01
N ASN A 228 -0.56 10.13 -9.81
CA ASN A 228 0.54 9.26 -9.48
C ASN A 228 0.09 7.80 -9.56
N ILE A 229 0.95 6.91 -10.02
CA ILE A 229 0.62 5.52 -10.27
C ILE A 229 1.60 4.65 -9.52
N SER A 230 1.09 3.96 -8.51
CA SER A 230 1.89 3.00 -7.75
C SER A 230 1.23 1.64 -7.76
N ALA A 231 2.02 0.61 -8.00
CA ALA A 231 1.54 -0.77 -7.99
C ALA A 231 2.64 -1.73 -7.51
N ILE A 232 2.24 -2.75 -6.77
CA ILE A 232 3.10 -3.85 -6.32
C ILE A 232 2.45 -5.17 -6.72
N TRP A 233 3.19 -5.97 -7.44
CA TRP A 233 2.86 -7.34 -7.78
C TRP A 233 3.62 -8.27 -6.85
N VAL A 234 2.92 -9.22 -6.22
CA VAL A 234 3.48 -10.19 -5.29
C VAL A 234 3.02 -11.57 -5.70
N HIS A 235 3.92 -12.44 -6.08
CA HIS A 235 3.63 -13.83 -6.43
C HIS A 235 4.10 -14.77 -5.32
N VAL A 236 3.20 -15.67 -4.95
CA VAL A 236 3.44 -16.73 -3.95
C VAL A 236 3.77 -18.02 -4.68
N GLY A 237 5.04 -18.47 -4.56
CA GLY A 237 5.57 -19.67 -5.20
C GLY A 237 5.97 -20.77 -4.24
#